data_4cb8d140f6008d89a129cb50dd080eed
#
_entry.id   4cb8d140f6008d89a129cb50dd080eed
#
_cell.length_a   1.000
_cell.length_b   1.000
_cell.length_c   1.000
_cell.angle_alpha   90.00
_cell.angle_beta   90.00
_cell.angle_gamma   90.00
#
_symmetry.space_group_name_H-M   'P 1'
#
loop_
_entity.id
_entity.type
_entity.pdbx_description
1 polymer ?
#
loop_
_entity_poly.entity_id
_entity_poly.type
_entity_poly.pdbx_seq_one_letter_code
_entity_poly.pdbx_strand_id
1 'polypeptide(L)'
;MKNDVVIIGYGIVGQNLEKEISVLNPDVIDKYKDKTCECEKHNVGFICVDTPILENKDLDISEVKNAILENDCDIYVIKSTCPIGTVDKLKKETGKRIVFSPEYYGGTLNNNFQNNKFDFTILGGEDKDCVEVVQMLQHCYTGRHQFRIIDSKSAEIAKFMENSFLATKVSFCNSFYNLCKDENVDYEKVRELFILDERINPSHTFVYKETPYWDTHCLNKDVNCIAYTKDMELLKSVCEFNEKQKTKNDKYWEDKLNSLK
;
A
#
# COMPACT_ATOMS: atom_id res chain seq x y z
N MET A 1 -18.38 10.50 25.73
CA MET A 1 -16.91 10.65 25.87
C MET A 1 -16.43 11.11 24.50
N LYS A 2 -15.58 12.12 24.46
CA LYS A 2 -15.02 12.61 23.21
C LYS A 2 -14.07 11.53 22.68
N ASN A 3 -14.33 10.99 21.48
CA ASN A 3 -13.39 10.06 20.86
C ASN A 3 -12.19 10.88 20.34
N ASP A 4 -10.99 10.51 20.76
CA ASP A 4 -9.78 11.27 20.42
C ASP A 4 -9.27 10.98 18.99
N VAL A 5 -9.82 9.96 18.34
CA VAL A 5 -9.34 9.42 17.08
C VAL A 5 -10.46 9.19 16.09
N VAL A 6 -10.23 9.57 14.82
CA VAL A 6 -11.13 9.26 13.72
C VAL A 6 -10.38 8.59 12.56
N ILE A 7 -11.02 7.61 11.93
CA ILE A 7 -10.59 6.98 10.67
C ILE A 7 -11.44 7.55 9.55
N ILE A 8 -10.82 8.19 8.58
CA ILE A 8 -11.46 8.82 7.43
C ILE A 8 -11.19 7.96 6.19
N GLY A 9 -12.24 7.33 5.67
CA GLY A 9 -12.16 6.29 4.64
C GLY A 9 -12.17 4.88 5.23
N TYR A 10 -13.17 4.08 4.84
CA TYR A 10 -13.41 2.74 5.40
C TYR A 10 -13.29 1.63 4.35
N GLY A 11 -12.27 1.76 3.50
CA GLY A 11 -11.79 0.72 2.59
C GLY A 11 -11.04 -0.41 3.35
N ILE A 12 -10.22 -1.17 2.64
CA ILE A 12 -9.40 -2.25 3.22
C ILE A 12 -8.48 -1.70 4.32
N VAL A 13 -7.82 -0.57 4.04
CA VAL A 13 -6.89 0.07 4.99
C VAL A 13 -7.61 0.54 6.25
N GLY A 14 -8.71 1.28 6.11
CA GLY A 14 -9.47 1.78 7.27
C GLY A 14 -10.04 0.67 8.14
N GLN A 15 -10.56 -0.42 7.54
CA GLN A 15 -11.09 -1.57 8.29
C GLN A 15 -10.00 -2.34 9.05
N ASN A 16 -8.80 -2.47 8.48
CA ASN A 16 -7.68 -3.11 9.17
C ASN A 16 -7.14 -2.22 10.28
N LEU A 17 -7.03 -0.91 10.02
CA LEU A 17 -6.60 0.06 11.03
C LEU A 17 -7.58 0.09 12.22
N GLU A 18 -8.90 0.09 11.99
CA GLU A 18 -9.89 0.05 13.07
C GLU A 18 -9.66 -1.14 14.02
N LYS A 19 -9.39 -2.34 13.46
CA LYS A 19 -9.06 -3.53 14.25
C LYS A 19 -7.75 -3.36 15.02
N GLU A 20 -6.73 -2.79 14.37
CA GLU A 20 -5.40 -2.60 14.92
C GLU A 20 -5.41 -1.62 16.12
N ILE A 21 -6.14 -0.52 15.98
CA ILE A 21 -6.24 0.51 17.02
C ILE A 21 -7.55 0.45 17.81
N SER A 22 -8.24 -0.68 17.83
CA SER A 22 -9.56 -0.86 18.46
C SER A 22 -9.60 -0.46 19.94
N VAL A 23 -8.50 -0.56 20.66
CA VAL A 23 -8.38 -0.12 22.07
C VAL A 23 -8.63 1.38 22.23
N LEU A 24 -8.40 2.18 21.18
CA LEU A 24 -8.67 3.62 21.17
C LEU A 24 -10.13 3.95 20.85
N ASN A 25 -10.94 2.94 20.48
CA ASN A 25 -12.33 3.12 20.08
C ASN A 25 -12.53 4.26 19.07
N PRO A 26 -11.90 4.19 17.87
CA PRO A 26 -11.93 5.28 16.90
C PRO A 26 -13.34 5.51 16.33
N ASP A 27 -13.68 6.75 16.07
CA ASP A 27 -14.79 7.08 15.18
C ASP A 27 -14.43 6.71 13.75
N VAL A 28 -15.44 6.46 12.90
CA VAL A 28 -15.24 6.11 11.50
C VAL A 28 -16.12 6.99 10.62
N ILE A 29 -15.50 7.64 9.63
CA ILE A 29 -16.18 8.47 8.63
C ILE A 29 -15.89 7.90 7.23
N ASP A 30 -16.94 7.65 6.46
CA ASP A 30 -16.83 7.29 5.04
C ASP A 30 -18.09 7.73 4.28
N LYS A 31 -17.93 8.74 3.42
CA LYS A 31 -19.04 9.33 2.67
C LYS A 31 -19.71 8.37 1.67
N TYR A 32 -19.01 7.31 1.26
CA TYR A 32 -19.52 6.31 0.32
C TYR A 32 -20.16 5.10 1.00
N LYS A 33 -20.04 4.99 2.33
CA LYS A 33 -20.56 3.88 3.13
C LYS A 33 -21.52 4.32 4.23
N ASP A 34 -22.04 5.54 4.14
CA ASP A 34 -22.95 6.15 5.12
C ASP A 34 -22.44 6.04 6.57
N LYS A 35 -21.10 6.20 6.76
CA LYS A 35 -20.49 6.24 8.08
C LYS A 35 -20.22 7.69 8.47
N THR A 36 -20.85 8.11 9.55
CA THR A 36 -20.70 9.45 10.10
C THR A 36 -20.45 9.37 11.60
N CYS A 37 -19.88 10.41 12.19
CA CYS A 37 -19.76 10.56 13.62
C CYS A 37 -20.39 11.89 14.06
N GLU A 38 -20.81 11.95 15.33
CA GLU A 38 -21.38 13.17 15.93
C GLU A 38 -20.28 14.11 16.48
N CYS A 39 -19.03 13.64 16.52
CA CYS A 39 -17.93 14.41 17.07
C CYS A 39 -17.42 15.42 16.03
N GLU A 40 -17.44 16.70 16.40
CA GLU A 40 -17.01 17.78 15.50
C GLU A 40 -15.47 17.91 15.40
N LYS A 41 -14.74 17.46 16.43
CA LYS A 41 -13.29 17.59 16.50
C LYS A 41 -12.62 16.38 17.14
N HIS A 42 -11.48 15.94 16.55
CA HIS A 42 -10.65 14.85 17.05
C HIS A 42 -9.19 15.31 17.27
N ASN A 43 -8.45 14.61 18.10
CA ASN A 43 -7.01 14.88 18.26
C ASN A 43 -6.24 14.35 17.05
N VAL A 44 -6.56 13.14 16.56
CA VAL A 44 -5.89 12.53 15.41
C VAL A 44 -6.88 11.97 14.42
N GLY A 45 -6.72 12.36 13.13
CA GLY A 45 -7.46 11.82 12.01
C GLY A 45 -6.56 10.95 11.11
N PHE A 46 -6.88 9.67 10.98
CA PHE A 46 -6.21 8.76 10.06
C PHE A 46 -6.90 8.77 8.69
N ILE A 47 -6.19 9.17 7.65
CA ILE A 47 -6.71 9.28 6.29
C ILE A 47 -6.41 8.01 5.53
N CYS A 48 -7.46 7.23 5.23
CA CYS A 48 -7.41 5.92 4.58
C CYS A 48 -8.23 5.91 3.26
N VAL A 49 -8.25 7.02 2.55
CA VAL A 49 -8.99 7.20 1.29
C VAL A 49 -8.20 6.68 0.09
N ASP A 50 -8.88 6.45 -1.03
CA ASP A 50 -8.22 6.02 -2.26
C ASP A 50 -7.43 7.17 -2.92
N THR A 51 -6.36 6.78 -3.64
CA THR A 51 -5.51 7.66 -4.44
C THR A 51 -5.34 7.04 -5.83
N PRO A 52 -6.35 7.16 -6.71
CA PRO A 52 -6.32 6.49 -8.01
C PRO A 52 -5.23 7.08 -8.92
N ILE A 53 -4.75 6.24 -9.85
CA ILE A 53 -3.78 6.68 -10.85
C ILE A 53 -4.49 7.49 -11.96
N LEU A 54 -3.92 8.62 -12.30
CA LEU A 54 -4.38 9.50 -13.38
C LEU A 54 -3.79 9.07 -14.75
N GLU A 55 -4.32 9.62 -15.82
CA GLU A 55 -3.82 9.38 -17.19
C GLU A 55 -2.33 9.74 -17.35
N ASN A 56 -1.88 10.81 -16.69
CA ASN A 56 -0.48 11.24 -16.65
C ASN A 56 0.41 10.37 -15.76
N LYS A 57 -0.11 9.27 -15.24
CA LYS A 57 0.56 8.33 -14.32
C LYS A 57 0.84 8.86 -12.91
N ASP A 58 0.42 10.06 -12.55
CA ASP A 58 0.47 10.54 -11.16
C ASP A 58 -0.71 10.00 -10.34
N LEU A 59 -0.66 10.12 -9.01
CA LEU A 59 -1.77 9.74 -8.15
C LEU A 59 -2.65 10.95 -7.85
N ASP A 60 -3.96 10.76 -7.90
CA ASP A 60 -4.91 11.77 -7.46
C ASP A 60 -4.99 11.81 -5.93
N ILE A 61 -4.60 12.94 -5.35
CA ILE A 61 -4.66 13.18 -3.91
C ILE A 61 -5.84 14.06 -3.49
N SER A 62 -6.80 14.28 -4.38
CA SER A 62 -7.95 15.16 -4.11
C SER A 62 -8.74 14.72 -2.89
N GLU A 63 -9.00 13.41 -2.75
CA GLU A 63 -9.71 12.86 -1.58
C GLU A 63 -8.88 12.98 -0.29
N VAL A 64 -7.56 12.87 -0.36
CA VAL A 64 -6.67 13.12 0.80
C VAL A 64 -6.78 14.57 1.24
N LYS A 65 -6.73 15.50 0.30
CA LYS A 65 -6.88 16.94 0.59
C LYS A 65 -8.27 17.26 1.16
N ASN A 66 -9.32 16.72 0.56
CA ASN A 66 -10.68 16.90 1.03
C ASN A 66 -10.85 16.36 2.46
N ALA A 67 -10.30 15.17 2.76
CA ALA A 67 -10.33 14.60 4.11
C ALA A 67 -9.71 15.53 5.16
N ILE A 68 -8.64 16.25 4.82
CA ILE A 68 -7.99 17.24 5.70
C ILE A 68 -8.86 18.48 5.89
N LEU A 69 -9.54 18.94 4.84
CA LEU A 69 -10.31 20.19 4.87
C LEU A 69 -11.71 20.04 5.47
N GLU A 70 -12.32 18.88 5.29
CA GLU A 70 -13.71 18.60 5.72
C GLU A 70 -13.81 18.08 7.16
N ASN A 71 -12.69 17.65 7.77
CA ASN A 71 -12.69 17.11 9.13
C ASN A 71 -11.77 17.94 10.02
N ASP A 72 -12.18 18.27 11.23
CA ASP A 72 -11.35 19.03 12.16
C ASP A 72 -10.57 18.11 13.09
N CYS A 73 -9.26 18.01 12.82
CA CYS A 73 -8.31 17.25 13.64
C CYS A 73 -7.09 18.11 13.99
N ASP A 74 -6.49 17.83 15.14
CA ASP A 74 -5.27 18.51 15.55
C ASP A 74 -4.05 17.99 14.73
N ILE A 75 -4.01 16.68 14.42
CA ILE A 75 -3.01 16.04 13.56
C ILE A 75 -3.71 15.12 12.56
N TYR A 76 -3.26 15.15 11.31
CA TYR A 76 -3.69 14.23 10.25
C TYR A 76 -2.59 13.22 9.96
N VAL A 77 -2.93 11.92 9.95
CA VAL A 77 -2.00 10.84 9.61
C VAL A 77 -2.44 10.22 8.30
N ILE A 78 -1.70 10.47 7.23
CA ILE A 78 -1.98 9.92 5.90
C ILE A 78 -1.48 8.48 5.85
N LYS A 79 -2.41 7.53 5.66
CA LYS A 79 -2.12 6.10 5.45
C LYS A 79 -2.10 5.74 3.97
N SER A 80 -2.77 6.51 3.14
CA SER A 80 -2.84 6.32 1.68
C SER A 80 -1.49 6.60 1.03
N THR A 81 -1.07 5.77 0.06
CA THR A 81 0.13 6.06 -0.74
C THR A 81 -0.09 7.33 -1.56
N CYS A 82 0.83 8.26 -1.48
CA CYS A 82 0.77 9.56 -2.13
C CYS A 82 2.07 9.86 -2.88
N PRO A 83 2.04 10.73 -3.89
CA PRO A 83 3.25 11.21 -4.58
C PRO A 83 4.28 11.79 -3.61
N ILE A 84 5.56 11.63 -3.94
CA ILE A 84 6.67 12.15 -3.10
C ILE A 84 6.57 13.66 -2.95
N GLY A 85 6.59 14.15 -1.70
CA GLY A 85 6.45 15.55 -1.33
C GLY A 85 5.00 15.99 -1.05
N THR A 86 4.05 15.05 -1.01
CA THR A 86 2.62 15.34 -0.73
C THR A 86 2.43 15.94 0.65
N VAL A 87 3.09 15.43 1.69
CA VAL A 87 2.98 15.97 3.05
C VAL A 87 3.42 17.43 3.09
N ASP A 88 4.60 17.74 2.55
CA ASP A 88 5.13 19.11 2.53
C ASP A 88 4.20 20.05 1.76
N LYS A 89 3.67 19.61 0.62
CA LYS A 89 2.73 20.35 -0.20
C LYS A 89 1.44 20.65 0.58
N LEU A 90 0.82 19.63 1.16
CA LEU A 90 -0.45 19.79 1.89
C LEU A 90 -0.26 20.61 3.17
N LYS A 91 0.85 20.45 3.90
CA LYS A 91 1.18 21.31 5.04
C LYS A 91 1.25 22.78 4.62
N LYS A 92 1.92 23.09 3.52
CA LYS A 92 2.04 24.45 2.99
C LYS A 92 0.68 25.03 2.55
N GLU A 93 -0.16 24.20 1.90
CA GLU A 93 -1.46 24.65 1.38
C GLU A 93 -2.51 24.81 2.47
N THR A 94 -2.51 23.99 3.51
CA THR A 94 -3.57 23.93 4.52
C THR A 94 -3.19 24.54 5.87
N GLY A 95 -1.88 24.67 6.15
CA GLY A 95 -1.37 25.08 7.46
C GLY A 95 -1.60 24.03 8.56
N LYS A 96 -2.04 22.82 8.21
CA LYS A 96 -2.35 21.75 9.15
C LYS A 96 -1.11 20.92 9.50
N ARG A 97 -1.16 20.25 10.66
CA ARG A 97 -0.14 19.29 11.13
C ARG A 97 -0.41 17.96 10.45
N ILE A 98 0.53 17.48 9.64
CA ILE A 98 0.35 16.28 8.81
C ILE A 98 1.55 15.37 8.97
N VAL A 99 1.27 14.08 9.20
CA VAL A 99 2.23 12.98 9.29
C VAL A 99 1.89 11.95 8.21
N PHE A 100 2.88 11.36 7.58
CA PHE A 100 2.70 10.20 6.69
C PHE A 100 3.03 8.93 7.46
N SER A 101 2.14 7.95 7.41
CA SER A 101 2.37 6.64 8.03
C SER A 101 1.91 5.54 7.11
N PRO A 102 2.77 5.05 6.18
CA PRO A 102 2.38 4.05 5.20
C PRO A 102 1.85 2.79 5.86
N GLU A 103 0.90 2.15 5.20
CA GLU A 103 0.38 0.87 5.59
C GLU A 103 1.10 -0.27 4.84
N TYR A 104 1.08 -1.47 5.43
CA TYR A 104 1.68 -2.68 4.90
C TYR A 104 0.67 -3.84 4.85
N TYR A 105 -0.62 -3.54 4.88
CA TYR A 105 -1.69 -4.54 4.80
C TYR A 105 -1.69 -5.16 3.40
N GLY A 106 -1.00 -6.30 3.25
CA GLY A 106 -1.03 -7.08 2.03
C GLY A 106 -2.32 -7.89 1.93
N GLY A 107 -2.80 -8.09 0.72
CA GLY A 107 -3.91 -8.99 0.46
C GLY A 107 -3.80 -9.58 -0.93
N THR A 108 -3.68 -10.90 -1.01
CA THR A 108 -3.99 -11.66 -2.22
C THR A 108 -5.22 -12.52 -1.94
N LEU A 109 -5.95 -12.90 -2.99
CA LEU A 109 -7.13 -13.76 -2.89
C LEU A 109 -6.87 -15.06 -2.10
N ASN A 110 -5.64 -15.56 -2.12
CA ASN A 110 -5.24 -16.83 -1.53
C ASN A 110 -4.37 -16.71 -0.28
N ASN A 111 -4.00 -15.49 0.11
CA ASN A 111 -3.16 -15.27 1.28
C ASN A 111 -3.68 -14.07 2.06
N ASN A 112 -4.41 -14.40 3.12
CA ASN A 112 -5.03 -13.41 3.98
C ASN A 112 -4.01 -12.87 4.95
N PHE A 113 -3.13 -11.96 4.51
CA PHE A 113 -2.16 -11.25 5.35
C PHE A 113 -2.81 -10.28 6.36
N GLN A 114 -4.14 -10.27 6.47
CA GLN A 114 -4.87 -9.47 7.46
C GLN A 114 -4.45 -9.78 8.91
N ASN A 115 -3.77 -10.91 9.13
CA ASN A 115 -3.25 -11.29 10.44
C ASN A 115 -1.75 -11.03 10.61
N ASN A 116 -1.03 -10.51 9.59
CA ASN A 116 0.36 -10.14 9.77
C ASN A 116 0.44 -8.85 10.57
N LYS A 117 0.63 -8.99 11.86
CA LYS A 117 1.02 -7.88 12.73
C LYS A 117 2.48 -7.56 12.42
N PHE A 118 2.71 -6.47 11.76
CA PHE A 118 4.05 -5.93 11.62
C PHE A 118 4.50 -5.37 12.97
N ASP A 119 5.72 -5.71 13.37
CA ASP A 119 6.29 -5.23 14.64
C ASP A 119 6.89 -3.83 14.50
N PHE A 120 6.41 -3.04 13.54
CA PHE A 120 6.88 -1.67 13.31
C PHE A 120 5.79 -0.75 12.74
N THR A 121 5.94 0.54 13.03
CA THR A 121 5.21 1.65 12.40
C THR A 121 6.19 2.73 11.99
N ILE A 122 6.10 3.18 10.74
CA ILE A 122 6.88 4.31 10.22
C ILE A 122 6.00 5.57 10.31
N LEU A 123 6.61 6.67 10.75
CA LEU A 123 5.99 7.98 10.86
C LEU A 123 6.92 9.01 10.23
N GLY A 124 6.47 9.64 9.16
CA GLY A 124 7.21 10.65 8.40
C GLY A 124 6.61 12.03 8.57
N GLY A 125 7.34 12.96 9.18
CA GLY A 125 6.87 14.31 9.41
C GLY A 125 7.74 15.09 10.38
N GLU A 126 7.17 16.13 10.98
CA GLU A 126 7.82 16.86 12.07
C GLU A 126 7.93 15.95 13.30
N ASP A 127 9.10 15.93 13.94
CA ASP A 127 9.37 15.07 15.10
C ASP A 127 8.32 15.19 16.19
N LYS A 128 7.92 16.43 16.54
CA LYS A 128 6.90 16.69 17.56
C LYS A 128 5.54 16.06 17.22
N ASP A 129 5.12 16.14 15.96
CA ASP A 129 3.84 15.61 15.50
C ASP A 129 3.88 14.08 15.48
N CYS A 130 4.98 13.51 15.02
CA CYS A 130 5.22 12.07 15.04
C CYS A 130 5.24 11.52 16.48
N VAL A 131 5.90 12.20 17.42
CA VAL A 131 5.95 11.80 18.84
C VAL A 131 4.55 11.77 19.46
N GLU A 132 3.70 12.77 19.20
CA GLU A 132 2.31 12.79 19.70
C GLU A 132 1.52 11.59 19.15
N VAL A 133 1.68 11.26 17.87
CA VAL A 133 1.04 10.07 17.26
C VAL A 133 1.58 8.78 17.90
N VAL A 134 2.90 8.67 18.15
CA VAL A 134 3.50 7.52 18.86
C VAL A 134 2.92 7.37 20.28
N GLN A 135 2.84 8.45 21.03
CA GLN A 135 2.28 8.43 22.40
C GLN A 135 0.87 7.89 22.44
N MET A 136 0.08 8.15 21.43
CA MET A 136 -1.28 7.60 21.30
C MET A 136 -1.24 6.13 20.86
N LEU A 137 -0.50 5.80 19.80
CA LEU A 137 -0.46 4.46 19.20
C LEU A 137 0.21 3.41 20.08
N GLN A 138 1.15 3.79 20.95
CA GLN A 138 1.85 2.82 21.82
C GLN A 138 0.92 2.00 22.71
N HIS A 139 -0.28 2.51 22.99
CA HIS A 139 -1.29 1.80 23.78
C HIS A 139 -1.99 0.68 22.97
N CYS A 140 -1.86 0.70 21.64
CA CYS A 140 -2.49 -0.28 20.75
C CYS A 140 -1.63 -1.54 20.58
N TYR A 141 -0.35 -1.46 20.89
CA TYR A 141 0.60 -2.53 20.64
C TYR A 141 1.15 -3.14 21.91
N THR A 142 1.33 -4.44 21.87
CA THR A 142 1.96 -5.21 22.97
C THR A 142 3.30 -5.78 22.47
N GLY A 143 4.28 -5.90 23.38
CA GLY A 143 5.58 -6.49 23.04
C GLY A 143 6.59 -5.47 22.48
N ARG A 144 7.39 -5.89 21.50
CA ARG A 144 8.51 -5.09 20.96
C ARG A 144 8.13 -4.36 19.67
N HIS A 145 7.02 -3.62 19.66
CA HIS A 145 6.67 -2.80 18.50
C HIS A 145 7.65 -1.64 18.33
N GLN A 146 8.17 -1.46 17.12
CA GLN A 146 9.15 -0.43 16.80
C GLN A 146 8.48 0.75 16.10
N PHE A 147 8.60 1.95 16.67
CA PHE A 147 8.23 3.19 15.98
C PHE A 147 9.47 3.80 15.34
N ARG A 148 9.38 4.15 14.05
CA ARG A 148 10.45 4.79 13.28
C ARG A 148 9.99 6.16 12.83
N ILE A 149 10.57 7.21 13.44
CA ILE A 149 10.33 8.60 13.08
C ILE A 149 11.39 9.02 12.06
N ILE A 150 10.95 9.61 10.96
CA ILE A 150 11.79 10.08 9.87
C ILE A 150 11.13 11.28 9.18
N ASP A 151 11.81 11.93 8.25
CA ASP A 151 11.19 12.97 7.41
C ASP A 151 10.13 12.37 6.46
N SER A 152 9.16 13.19 6.07
CA SER A 152 8.02 12.76 5.26
C SER A 152 8.41 12.17 3.91
N LYS A 153 9.38 12.80 3.21
CA LYS A 153 9.81 12.34 1.88
C LYS A 153 10.46 10.98 1.93
N SER A 154 11.31 10.73 2.94
CA SER A 154 11.93 9.41 3.14
C SER A 154 10.88 8.32 3.39
N ALA A 155 9.85 8.62 4.19
CA ALA A 155 8.76 7.68 4.41
C ALA A 155 7.92 7.44 3.15
N GLU A 156 7.61 8.48 2.37
CA GLU A 156 6.90 8.38 1.09
C GLU A 156 7.69 7.54 0.07
N ILE A 157 9.01 7.78 -0.05
CA ILE A 157 9.90 7.00 -0.94
C ILE A 157 9.97 5.54 -0.50
N ALA A 158 10.08 5.27 0.81
CA ALA A 158 10.16 3.91 1.34
C ALA A 158 8.94 3.06 0.97
N LYS A 159 7.73 3.66 0.96
CA LYS A 159 6.51 2.96 0.54
C LYS A 159 6.53 2.62 -0.95
N PHE A 160 6.93 3.53 -1.81
CA PHE A 160 7.09 3.23 -3.24
C PHE A 160 8.17 2.17 -3.49
N MET A 161 9.29 2.24 -2.75
CA MET A 161 10.39 1.27 -2.87
C MET A 161 9.93 -0.14 -2.50
N GLU A 162 9.15 -0.30 -1.43
CA GLU A 162 8.58 -1.58 -1.03
C GLU A 162 7.70 -2.18 -2.12
N ASN A 163 6.65 -1.46 -2.56
CA ASN A 163 5.73 -1.97 -3.58
C ASN A 163 6.44 -2.25 -4.91
N SER A 164 7.40 -1.41 -5.30
CA SER A 164 8.20 -1.62 -6.52
C SER A 164 9.08 -2.86 -6.42
N PHE A 165 9.69 -3.11 -5.27
CA PHE A 165 10.49 -4.31 -5.03
C PHE A 165 9.65 -5.59 -5.10
N LEU A 166 8.46 -5.58 -4.49
CA LEU A 166 7.54 -6.72 -4.54
C LEU A 166 7.07 -7.02 -5.98
N ALA A 167 6.70 -6.00 -6.74
CA ALA A 167 6.34 -6.15 -8.15
C ALA A 167 7.51 -6.68 -9.00
N THR A 168 8.72 -6.20 -8.74
CA THR A 168 9.94 -6.67 -9.40
C THR A 168 10.21 -8.15 -9.08
N LYS A 169 10.05 -8.57 -7.82
CA LYS A 169 10.17 -9.99 -7.43
C LYS A 169 9.18 -10.86 -8.19
N VAL A 170 7.91 -10.46 -8.24
CA VAL A 170 6.88 -11.21 -8.99
C VAL A 170 7.24 -11.29 -10.47
N SER A 171 7.64 -10.18 -11.10
CA SER A 171 8.05 -10.16 -12.50
C SER A 171 9.29 -11.04 -12.76
N PHE A 172 10.27 -10.98 -11.87
CA PHE A 172 11.46 -11.84 -11.93
C PHE A 172 11.08 -13.32 -11.87
N CYS A 173 10.25 -13.71 -10.92
CA CYS A 173 9.80 -15.11 -10.77
C CYS A 173 8.96 -15.57 -11.98
N ASN A 174 8.09 -14.72 -12.51
CA ASN A 174 7.34 -15.01 -13.73
C ASN A 174 8.25 -15.18 -14.96
N SER A 175 9.35 -14.44 -15.05
CA SER A 175 10.33 -14.62 -16.11
C SER A 175 10.99 -16.01 -16.04
N PHE A 176 11.39 -16.44 -14.85
CA PHE A 176 11.94 -17.79 -14.65
C PHE A 176 10.90 -18.89 -14.82
N TYR A 177 9.63 -18.64 -14.46
CA TYR A 177 8.53 -19.56 -14.77
C TYR A 177 8.39 -19.78 -16.27
N ASN A 178 8.49 -18.73 -17.08
CA ASN A 178 8.48 -18.88 -18.54
C ASN A 178 9.67 -19.71 -19.04
N LEU A 179 10.87 -19.45 -18.54
CA LEU A 179 12.06 -20.26 -18.85
C LEU A 179 11.85 -21.74 -18.47
N CYS A 180 11.33 -22.02 -17.29
CA CYS A 180 11.05 -23.40 -16.87
C CYS A 180 10.04 -24.10 -17.81
N LYS A 181 9.04 -23.38 -18.31
CA LYS A 181 8.11 -23.91 -19.33
C LYS A 181 8.83 -24.25 -20.64
N ASP A 182 9.71 -23.38 -21.11
CA ASP A 182 10.43 -23.57 -22.36
C ASP A 182 11.41 -24.76 -22.26
N GLU A 183 12.01 -24.96 -21.07
CA GLU A 183 12.92 -26.09 -20.77
C GLU A 183 12.21 -27.35 -20.27
N ASN A 184 10.87 -27.33 -20.21
CA ASN A 184 10.05 -28.46 -19.70
C ASN A 184 10.42 -28.88 -18.27
N VAL A 185 10.68 -27.91 -17.40
CA VAL A 185 11.02 -28.08 -15.98
C VAL A 185 9.90 -27.55 -15.11
N ASP A 186 9.68 -28.17 -13.94
CA ASP A 186 8.70 -27.70 -12.96
C ASP A 186 9.27 -26.50 -12.17
N TYR A 187 8.63 -25.34 -12.30
CA TYR A 187 9.03 -24.11 -11.61
C TYR A 187 9.03 -24.27 -10.08
N GLU A 188 8.08 -25.00 -9.50
CA GLU A 188 8.00 -25.16 -8.04
C GLU A 188 9.26 -25.85 -7.49
N LYS A 189 9.79 -26.85 -8.21
CA LYS A 189 11.06 -27.50 -7.83
C LYS A 189 12.24 -26.55 -7.90
N VAL A 190 12.28 -25.70 -8.94
CA VAL A 190 13.34 -24.69 -9.06
C VAL A 190 13.21 -23.64 -7.96
N ARG A 191 11.99 -23.22 -7.66
CA ARG A 191 11.70 -22.28 -6.59
C ARG A 191 12.11 -22.83 -5.22
N GLU A 192 11.81 -24.09 -4.90
CA GLU A 192 12.20 -24.73 -3.64
C GLU A 192 13.73 -24.67 -3.44
N LEU A 193 14.51 -24.91 -4.47
CA LEU A 193 15.95 -24.79 -4.42
C LEU A 193 16.42 -23.34 -4.26
N PHE A 194 15.77 -22.41 -4.99
CA PHE A 194 16.11 -20.99 -4.96
C PHE A 194 15.94 -20.37 -3.57
N ILE A 195 14.87 -20.72 -2.85
CA ILE A 195 14.59 -20.18 -1.51
C ILE A 195 15.37 -20.87 -0.37
N LEU A 196 16.23 -21.84 -0.65
CA LEU A 196 17.16 -22.40 0.35
C LEU A 196 18.22 -21.38 0.77
N ASP A 197 18.54 -20.42 -0.10
CA ASP A 197 19.45 -19.34 0.28
C ASP A 197 18.71 -18.36 1.21
N GLU A 198 19.14 -18.27 2.48
CA GLU A 198 18.54 -17.42 3.51
C GLU A 198 18.46 -15.93 3.13
N ARG A 199 19.26 -15.46 2.16
CA ARG A 199 19.18 -14.10 1.61
C ARG A 199 17.93 -13.88 0.78
N ILE A 200 17.23 -14.97 0.38
CA ILE A 200 16.04 -14.94 -0.45
C ILE A 200 14.79 -15.13 0.43
N ASN A 201 14.12 -14.04 0.74
CA ASN A 201 12.82 -14.13 1.41
C ASN A 201 11.80 -14.77 0.46
N PRO A 202 11.06 -15.84 0.88
CA PRO A 202 10.13 -16.58 0.02
C PRO A 202 8.85 -15.81 -0.35
N SER A 203 8.55 -14.68 0.31
CA SER A 203 7.41 -13.83 -0.04
C SER A 203 7.51 -13.36 -1.49
N HIS A 204 6.39 -13.40 -2.22
CA HIS A 204 6.26 -12.95 -3.62
C HIS A 204 7.14 -13.74 -4.62
N THR A 205 7.50 -14.98 -4.29
CA THR A 205 8.20 -15.90 -5.21
C THR A 205 7.30 -16.97 -5.83
N PHE A 206 6.05 -17.08 -5.39
CA PHE A 206 5.06 -17.95 -6.01
C PHE A 206 4.61 -17.39 -7.36
N VAL A 207 4.34 -18.30 -8.32
CA VAL A 207 3.73 -17.95 -9.59
C VAL A 207 2.35 -18.59 -9.68
N TYR A 208 1.34 -17.77 -9.86
CA TYR A 208 -0.03 -18.23 -10.08
C TYR A 208 -0.20 -18.54 -11.58
N LYS A 209 -0.37 -19.81 -11.93
CA LYS A 209 -0.40 -20.27 -13.34
C LYS A 209 -1.52 -19.64 -14.15
N GLU A 210 -2.62 -19.33 -13.49
CA GLU A 210 -3.80 -18.70 -14.08
C GLU A 210 -3.62 -17.22 -14.32
N THR A 211 -2.77 -16.56 -13.50
CA THR A 211 -2.51 -15.13 -13.55
C THR A 211 -1.01 -14.87 -13.31
N PRO A 212 -0.13 -15.24 -14.28
CA PRO A 212 1.31 -15.13 -14.12
C PRO A 212 1.79 -13.67 -14.31
N TYR A 213 1.17 -12.76 -13.58
CA TYR A 213 1.45 -11.33 -13.53
C TYR A 213 0.94 -10.75 -12.20
N TRP A 214 1.34 -9.55 -11.88
CA TRP A 214 0.76 -8.82 -10.74
C TRP A 214 -0.33 -7.87 -11.25
N ASP A 215 -1.48 -7.91 -10.57
CA ASP A 215 -2.66 -7.09 -10.88
C ASP A 215 -3.43 -6.72 -9.61
N THR A 216 -2.71 -6.37 -8.54
CA THR A 216 -3.32 -5.84 -7.33
C THR A 216 -3.51 -4.34 -7.44
N HIS A 217 -4.54 -3.81 -6.80
CA HIS A 217 -4.84 -2.38 -6.80
C HIS A 217 -3.61 -1.53 -6.42
N CYS A 218 -2.90 -1.90 -5.34
CA CYS A 218 -1.74 -1.15 -4.86
C CYS A 218 -0.56 -1.22 -5.83
N LEU A 219 -0.17 -2.43 -6.30
CA LEU A 219 0.99 -2.54 -7.19
C LEU A 219 0.76 -1.81 -8.52
N ASN A 220 -0.46 -1.94 -9.09
CA ASN A 220 -0.77 -1.30 -10.38
C ASN A 220 -0.60 0.22 -10.31
N LYS A 221 -1.17 0.88 -9.30
CA LYS A 221 -1.09 2.33 -9.22
C LYS A 221 0.28 2.82 -8.77
N ASP A 222 0.85 2.22 -7.72
CA ASP A 222 2.06 2.74 -7.08
C ASP A 222 3.30 2.53 -7.97
N VAL A 223 3.46 1.33 -8.55
CA VAL A 223 4.63 1.02 -9.39
C VAL A 223 4.59 1.82 -10.69
N ASN A 224 3.42 1.92 -11.34
CA ASN A 224 3.28 2.77 -12.52
C ASN A 224 3.53 4.25 -12.19
N CYS A 225 3.00 4.75 -11.06
CA CYS A 225 3.23 6.13 -10.66
C CYS A 225 4.73 6.43 -10.55
N ILE A 226 5.47 5.70 -9.72
CA ILE A 226 6.88 5.99 -9.49
C ILE A 226 7.74 5.74 -10.74
N ALA A 227 7.45 4.68 -11.52
CA ALA A 227 8.17 4.34 -12.74
C ALA A 227 8.13 5.48 -13.77
N TYR A 228 6.96 6.05 -13.99
CA TYR A 228 6.76 7.03 -15.06
C TYR A 228 6.92 8.48 -14.60
N THR A 229 6.51 8.85 -13.37
CA THR A 229 6.68 10.22 -12.86
C THR A 229 8.13 10.54 -12.45
N LYS A 230 8.94 9.53 -12.12
CA LYS A 230 10.36 9.68 -11.76
C LYS A 230 11.32 9.11 -12.80
N ASP A 231 10.82 8.74 -13.98
CA ASP A 231 11.60 8.26 -15.12
C ASP A 231 12.55 7.09 -14.78
N MET A 232 12.05 6.10 -14.04
CA MET A 232 12.86 4.97 -13.55
C MET A 232 12.90 3.84 -14.59
N GLU A 233 13.96 3.72 -15.39
CA GLU A 233 14.10 2.74 -16.47
C GLU A 233 13.85 1.30 -16.05
N LEU A 234 14.42 0.87 -14.91
CA LEU A 234 14.23 -0.49 -14.40
C LEU A 234 12.74 -0.77 -14.15
N LEU A 235 12.05 0.14 -13.47
CA LEU A 235 10.63 -0.07 -13.11
C LEU A 235 9.72 0.02 -14.34
N LYS A 236 10.04 0.86 -15.32
CA LYS A 236 9.34 0.87 -16.63
C LYS A 236 9.43 -0.49 -17.30
N SER A 237 10.63 -1.09 -17.33
CA SER A 237 10.84 -2.43 -17.89
C SER A 237 10.04 -3.50 -17.13
N VAL A 238 9.93 -3.39 -15.80
CA VAL A 238 9.11 -4.27 -14.96
C VAL A 238 7.61 -4.13 -15.30
N CYS A 239 7.12 -2.89 -15.45
CA CYS A 239 5.74 -2.62 -15.85
C CYS A 239 5.44 -3.18 -17.25
N GLU A 240 6.31 -2.93 -18.22
CA GLU A 240 6.17 -3.42 -19.60
C GLU A 240 6.18 -4.95 -19.67
N PHE A 241 7.07 -5.60 -18.90
CA PHE A 241 7.10 -7.05 -18.79
C PHE A 241 5.76 -7.57 -18.25
N ASN A 242 5.25 -6.96 -17.17
CA ASN A 242 3.98 -7.35 -16.57
C ASN A 242 2.81 -7.23 -17.53
N GLU A 243 2.70 -6.11 -18.27
CA GLU A 243 1.64 -5.91 -19.27
C GLU A 243 1.72 -6.92 -20.40
N LYS A 244 2.93 -7.27 -20.86
CA LYS A 244 3.12 -8.34 -21.86
C LYS A 244 2.65 -9.70 -21.35
N GLN A 245 2.89 -10.02 -20.06
CA GLN A 245 2.43 -11.26 -19.45
C GLN A 245 0.89 -11.28 -19.37
N LYS A 246 0.28 -10.18 -18.92
CA LYS A 246 -1.17 -10.02 -18.81
C LYS A 246 -1.83 -10.23 -20.18
N THR A 247 -1.39 -9.50 -21.20
CA THR A 247 -1.91 -9.60 -22.58
C THR A 247 -1.80 -11.02 -23.15
N LYS A 248 -0.65 -11.71 -22.92
CA LYS A 248 -0.48 -13.10 -23.38
C LYS A 248 -1.45 -14.06 -22.68
N ASN A 249 -1.66 -13.85 -21.39
CA ASN A 249 -2.57 -14.68 -20.60
C ASN A 249 -4.03 -14.49 -21.01
N ASP A 250 -4.47 -13.24 -21.19
CA ASP A 250 -5.82 -12.92 -21.61
C ASP A 250 -6.13 -13.55 -22.97
N LYS A 251 -5.21 -13.43 -23.94
CA LYS A 251 -5.32 -14.07 -25.24
C LYS A 251 -5.41 -15.60 -25.14
N TYR A 252 -4.59 -16.22 -24.31
CA TYR A 252 -4.64 -17.68 -24.08
C TYR A 252 -6.03 -18.12 -23.60
N TRP A 253 -6.64 -17.40 -22.66
CA TRP A 253 -7.97 -17.74 -22.14
C TRP A 253 -9.08 -17.47 -23.15
N GLU A 254 -8.99 -16.41 -23.96
CA GLU A 254 -9.91 -16.14 -25.05
C GLU A 254 -9.90 -17.28 -26.09
N ASP A 255 -8.72 -17.68 -26.55
CA ASP A 255 -8.55 -18.77 -27.51
C ASP A 255 -9.09 -20.10 -26.95
N LYS A 256 -8.81 -20.38 -25.69
CA LYS A 256 -9.33 -21.58 -25.00
C LYS A 256 -10.85 -21.60 -24.88
N LEU A 257 -11.45 -20.49 -24.52
CA LEU A 257 -12.92 -20.37 -24.44
C LEU A 257 -13.58 -20.52 -25.82
N ASN A 258 -12.97 -19.98 -26.86
CA ASN A 258 -13.47 -20.10 -28.22
C ASN A 258 -13.34 -21.53 -28.77
N SER A 259 -12.36 -22.31 -28.32
CA SER A 259 -12.19 -23.71 -28.69
C SER A 259 -13.21 -24.66 -28.01
N LEU A 260 -13.91 -24.20 -26.98
CA LEU A 260 -14.94 -24.98 -26.26
C LEU A 260 -16.35 -24.69 -26.74
N LYS A 261 -16.52 -23.71 -27.64
CA LYS A 261 -17.81 -23.43 -28.35
C LYS A 261 -17.90 -24.19 -29.65
#